data_4afc54dac49d3fd1cec375739059730e
#
_entry.id   4afc54dac49d3fd1cec375739059730e
#
_cell.length_a   1.000
_cell.length_b   1.000
_cell.length_c   1.000
_cell.angle_alpha   90.00
_cell.angle_beta   90.00
_cell.angle_gamma   90.00
#
_symmetry.space_group_name_H-M   'P 1'
#
loop_
_entity.id
_entity.type
_entity.pdbx_description
1 polymer ?
#
loop_
_entity_poly.entity_id
_entity_poly.type
_entity_poly.pdbx_seq_one_letter_code
_entity_poly.pdbx_strand_id
1 'polypeptide(L)'
;MRSGDARREILHAIRTTLAQGAIESSPLARLSAPASSPPVPLSVPERGDVVKQFTEQLTAVGAQCTTVRGEPEAAAALARILTEAGARRVVGSDAPLVQRLLQSVGKSLVLVTDRVERLSRDELFACDAGVTTAQWGIADTGTLVLESARERSRLLSLVPPIHVALLSTRCICDSLSDALGRVSVANHAITFITGPSRTSDIELTLVVGVHGPQTVHVLLMEEA
;
A
#
# COMPACT_ATOMS: atom_id res chain seq x y z
N MET A 1 8.73 -7.88 -43.57
CA MET A 1 9.32 -6.81 -42.68
C MET A 1 9.74 -7.44 -41.38
N ARG A 2 11.02 -7.35 -41.05
CA ARG A 2 11.56 -8.05 -39.86
C ARG A 2 11.29 -7.23 -38.59
N SER A 3 10.78 -7.86 -37.57
CA SER A 3 10.42 -7.27 -36.26
C SER A 3 11.52 -6.36 -35.60
N GLY A 4 12.76 -6.52 -36.04
CA GLY A 4 13.88 -5.69 -35.57
C GLY A 4 13.97 -4.28 -36.14
N ASP A 5 13.31 -4.04 -37.30
CA ASP A 5 13.35 -2.72 -37.96
C ASP A 5 12.31 -1.78 -37.31
N ALA A 6 11.10 -2.28 -37.04
CA ALA A 6 10.05 -1.51 -36.37
C ALA A 6 10.48 -1.06 -34.96
N ARG A 7 11.17 -1.93 -34.20
CA ARG A 7 11.71 -1.57 -32.88
C ARG A 7 12.76 -0.46 -32.98
N ARG A 8 13.64 -0.51 -33.98
CA ARG A 8 14.65 0.53 -34.19
C ARG A 8 14.02 1.87 -34.56
N GLU A 9 13.03 1.86 -35.46
CA GLU A 9 12.30 3.07 -35.84
C GLU A 9 11.57 3.71 -34.65
N ILE A 10 10.86 2.93 -33.87
CA ILE A 10 10.15 3.42 -32.67
C ILE A 10 11.14 4.02 -31.67
N LEU A 11 12.24 3.33 -31.35
CA LEU A 11 13.25 3.83 -30.43
C LEU A 11 13.97 5.08 -30.97
N HIS A 12 14.18 5.17 -32.29
CA HIS A 12 14.75 6.36 -32.93
C HIS A 12 13.78 7.55 -32.85
N ALA A 13 12.50 7.34 -33.16
CA ALA A 13 11.47 8.37 -33.02
C ALA A 13 11.37 8.90 -31.59
N ILE A 14 11.33 8.01 -30.60
CA ILE A 14 11.31 8.41 -29.17
C ILE A 14 12.54 9.22 -28.79
N ARG A 15 13.76 8.78 -29.20
CA ARG A 15 15.00 9.51 -28.90
C ARG A 15 15.05 10.88 -29.56
N THR A 16 14.57 10.98 -30.80
CA THR A 16 14.53 12.24 -31.54
C THR A 16 13.53 13.19 -30.89
N THR A 17 12.36 12.72 -30.50
CA THR A 17 11.34 13.53 -29.80
C THR A 17 11.85 14.00 -28.42
N LEU A 18 12.51 13.12 -27.66
CA LEU A 18 13.12 13.49 -26.38
C LEU A 18 14.29 14.47 -26.54
N ALA A 19 15.07 14.36 -27.61
CA ALA A 19 16.19 15.29 -27.89
C ALA A 19 15.68 16.65 -28.42
N GLN A 20 14.57 16.67 -29.15
CA GLN A 20 13.90 17.89 -29.60
C GLN A 20 13.04 18.54 -28.55
N GLY A 21 12.56 17.72 -27.58
CA GLY A 21 11.84 18.14 -26.39
C GLY A 21 12.77 18.55 -25.23
N ALA A 22 13.85 19.27 -25.53
CA ALA A 22 14.44 20.17 -24.54
C ALA A 22 13.30 21.12 -24.14
N ILE A 23 12.73 20.80 -23.00
CA ILE A 23 11.56 21.42 -22.40
C ILE A 23 11.78 22.94 -22.40
N GLU A 24 11.26 23.61 -23.42
CA GLU A 24 10.84 24.99 -23.23
C GLU A 24 9.90 24.94 -22.03
N SER A 25 10.31 25.60 -20.95
CA SER A 25 9.58 25.69 -19.70
C SER A 25 8.10 25.86 -19.98
N SER A 26 7.35 24.81 -19.72
CA SER A 26 5.92 24.71 -19.99
C SER A 26 5.22 25.97 -19.48
N PRO A 27 4.23 26.51 -20.22
CA PRO A 27 3.41 27.64 -19.76
C PRO A 27 2.70 27.38 -18.41
N LEU A 28 2.66 26.14 -17.95
CA LEU A 28 2.17 25.76 -16.62
C LEU A 28 2.97 26.36 -15.45
N ALA A 29 4.20 26.81 -15.67
CA ALA A 29 4.98 27.52 -14.66
C ALA A 29 4.43 28.94 -14.34
N ARG A 30 3.41 29.40 -15.05
CA ARG A 30 2.73 30.70 -14.84
C ARG A 30 1.29 30.56 -14.36
N LEU A 31 0.87 29.40 -13.87
CA LEU A 31 -0.29 29.35 -13.02
C LEU A 31 0.11 30.08 -11.74
N SER A 32 -0.23 31.37 -11.68
CA SER A 32 -0.16 32.20 -10.48
C SER A 32 -0.68 31.34 -9.33
N ALA A 33 0.09 31.26 -8.25
CA ALA A 33 -0.39 30.65 -7.02
C ALA A 33 -1.82 31.21 -6.78
N PRO A 34 -2.79 30.35 -6.48
CA PRO A 34 -4.13 30.80 -6.17
C PRO A 34 -3.97 31.86 -5.07
N ALA A 35 -4.63 33.00 -5.24
CA ALA A 35 -4.64 34.09 -4.26
C ALA A 35 -4.87 33.40 -2.90
N SER A 36 -3.94 33.62 -1.97
CA SER A 36 -4.00 33.06 -0.64
C SER A 36 -5.34 33.47 -0.01
N SER A 37 -6.28 32.54 0.01
CA SER A 37 -7.43 32.67 0.87
C SER A 37 -6.88 32.81 2.29
N PRO A 38 -7.42 33.69 3.12
CA PRO A 38 -6.96 33.82 4.50
C PRO A 38 -7.02 32.43 5.14
N PRO A 39 -6.00 32.06 5.91
CA PRO A 39 -6.00 30.75 6.55
C PRO A 39 -7.24 30.66 7.43
N VAL A 40 -8.18 29.79 7.05
CA VAL A 40 -9.22 29.36 7.97
C VAL A 40 -8.47 28.77 9.16
N PRO A 41 -8.73 29.20 10.40
CA PRO A 41 -8.09 28.60 11.55
C PRO A 41 -8.59 27.15 11.63
N LEU A 42 -7.81 26.24 11.04
CA LEU A 42 -7.99 24.82 11.19
C LEU A 42 -7.65 24.53 12.64
N SER A 43 -8.65 24.21 13.44
CA SER A 43 -8.43 23.54 14.72
C SER A 43 -7.58 22.31 14.39
N VAL A 44 -6.37 22.24 14.95
CA VAL A 44 -5.53 21.05 14.79
C VAL A 44 -6.33 19.90 15.42
N PRO A 45 -6.78 18.90 14.65
CA PRO A 45 -7.60 17.82 15.19
C PRO A 45 -6.78 17.10 16.25
N GLU A 46 -7.43 16.69 17.34
CA GLU A 46 -6.77 15.87 18.33
C GLU A 46 -6.41 14.54 17.69
N ARG A 47 -5.29 13.96 18.08
CA ARG A 47 -4.78 12.70 17.49
C ARG A 47 -5.79 11.57 17.53
N GLY A 48 -6.63 11.53 18.55
CA GLY A 48 -7.73 10.56 18.68
C GLY A 48 -8.77 10.68 17.58
N ASP A 49 -9.07 11.90 17.16
CA ASP A 49 -10.02 12.16 16.07
C ASP A 49 -9.49 11.70 14.72
N VAL A 50 -8.18 11.91 14.46
CA VAL A 50 -7.52 11.47 13.22
C VAL A 50 -7.51 9.94 13.11
N VAL A 51 -7.21 9.23 14.20
CA VAL A 51 -7.24 7.76 14.24
C VAL A 51 -8.66 7.23 14.02
N LYS A 52 -9.65 7.83 14.65
CA LYS A 52 -11.04 7.48 14.49
C LYS A 52 -11.51 7.70 13.06
N GLN A 53 -11.22 8.87 12.48
CA GLN A 53 -11.53 9.18 11.08
C GLN A 53 -10.89 8.16 10.12
N PHE A 54 -9.61 7.86 10.31
CA PHE A 54 -8.92 6.85 9.52
C PHE A 54 -9.64 5.51 9.55
N THR A 55 -10.01 5.03 10.74
CA THR A 55 -10.68 3.74 10.93
C THR A 55 -12.07 3.72 10.27
N GLU A 56 -12.83 4.82 10.38
CA GLU A 56 -14.13 4.97 9.75
C GLU A 56 -14.03 4.93 8.22
N GLN A 57 -13.11 5.72 7.64
CA GLN A 57 -12.89 5.76 6.20
C GLN A 57 -12.35 4.43 5.67
N LEU A 58 -11.40 3.82 6.36
CA LEU A 58 -10.86 2.51 6.00
C LEU A 58 -11.96 1.43 5.95
N THR A 59 -12.88 1.45 6.92
CA THR A 59 -14.03 0.53 6.95
C THR A 59 -15.03 0.84 5.84
N ALA A 60 -15.28 2.11 5.55
CA ALA A 60 -16.19 2.55 4.49
C ALA A 60 -15.73 2.08 3.10
N VAL A 61 -14.42 1.97 2.86
CA VAL A 61 -13.87 1.42 1.61
C VAL A 61 -13.80 -0.11 1.60
N GLY A 62 -14.25 -0.77 2.66
CA GLY A 62 -14.39 -2.24 2.74
C GLY A 62 -13.14 -2.97 3.26
N ALA A 63 -12.18 -2.27 3.84
CA ALA A 63 -11.11 -2.89 4.59
C ALA A 63 -11.53 -3.15 6.05
N GLN A 64 -10.82 -4.04 6.72
CA GLN A 64 -11.04 -4.34 8.15
C GLN A 64 -9.93 -3.74 8.99
N CYS A 65 -10.27 -3.21 10.16
CA CYS A 65 -9.32 -2.64 11.09
C CYS A 65 -9.42 -3.34 12.45
N THR A 66 -8.28 -3.70 13.01
CA THR A 66 -8.17 -4.23 14.38
C THR A 66 -7.10 -3.44 15.11
N THR A 67 -7.48 -2.74 16.17
CA THR A 67 -6.53 -2.05 17.04
C THR A 67 -5.89 -3.06 17.98
N VAL A 68 -4.57 -2.99 18.14
CA VAL A 68 -3.77 -3.91 18.96
C VAL A 68 -2.71 -3.17 19.76
N ARG A 69 -2.41 -3.66 20.96
CA ARG A 69 -1.40 -3.08 21.87
C ARG A 69 -0.20 -3.99 21.94
N GLY A 70 0.89 -3.55 21.33
CA GLY A 70 2.14 -4.29 21.33
C GLY A 70 2.15 -5.53 20.46
N GLU A 71 3.32 -6.16 20.40
CA GLU A 71 3.55 -7.32 19.50
C GLU A 71 2.75 -8.59 19.88
N PRO A 72 2.53 -8.93 21.18
CA PRO A 72 1.77 -10.15 21.51
C PRO A 72 0.32 -10.10 21.02
N GLU A 73 -0.35 -8.97 21.16
CA GLU A 73 -1.74 -8.78 20.70
C GLU A 73 -1.81 -8.76 19.18
N ALA A 74 -0.81 -8.13 18.54
CA ALA A 74 -0.68 -8.14 17.07
C ALA A 74 -0.48 -9.55 16.53
N ALA A 75 0.36 -10.37 17.18
CA ALA A 75 0.57 -11.76 16.78
C ALA A 75 -0.72 -12.60 16.93
N ALA A 76 -1.44 -12.41 18.04
CA ALA A 76 -2.72 -13.09 18.27
C ALA A 76 -3.78 -12.69 17.22
N ALA A 77 -3.89 -11.39 16.92
CA ALA A 77 -4.81 -10.88 15.90
C ALA A 77 -4.43 -11.38 14.50
N LEU A 78 -3.15 -11.37 14.15
CA LEU A 78 -2.65 -11.91 12.89
C LEU A 78 -2.98 -13.40 12.75
N ALA A 79 -2.71 -14.20 13.80
CA ALA A 79 -3.03 -15.62 13.82
C ALA A 79 -4.52 -15.88 13.59
N ARG A 80 -5.38 -15.11 14.25
CA ARG A 80 -6.84 -15.18 14.09
C ARG A 80 -7.26 -14.87 12.65
N ILE A 81 -6.80 -13.75 12.08
CA ILE A 81 -7.13 -13.32 10.72
C ILE A 81 -6.74 -14.42 9.71
N LEU A 82 -5.52 -14.94 9.82
CA LEU A 82 -5.03 -15.98 8.90
C LEU A 82 -5.81 -17.28 9.05
N THR A 83 -6.18 -17.66 10.26
CA THR A 83 -6.95 -18.90 10.55
C THR A 83 -8.39 -18.77 10.05
N GLU A 84 -9.07 -17.66 10.33
CA GLU A 84 -10.44 -17.40 9.88
C GLU A 84 -10.53 -17.35 8.35
N ALA A 85 -9.52 -16.83 7.71
CA ALA A 85 -9.41 -16.79 6.25
C ALA A 85 -8.95 -18.13 5.62
N GLY A 86 -8.59 -19.12 6.42
CA GLY A 86 -8.07 -20.42 5.93
C GLY A 86 -6.70 -20.32 5.24
N ALA A 87 -5.96 -19.22 5.47
CA ALA A 87 -4.66 -19.02 4.87
C ALA A 87 -3.65 -20.06 5.39
N ARG A 88 -2.92 -20.67 4.47
CA ARG A 88 -1.90 -21.68 4.78
C ARG A 88 -0.50 -21.21 4.37
N ARG A 89 -0.38 -20.62 3.18
CA ARG A 89 0.89 -20.13 2.64
C ARG A 89 0.94 -18.61 2.82
N VAL A 90 1.81 -18.16 3.71
CA VAL A 90 1.92 -16.74 4.08
C VAL A 90 3.31 -16.23 3.73
N VAL A 91 3.36 -15.11 3.04
CA VAL A 91 4.59 -14.40 2.71
C VAL A 91 4.59 -13.05 3.42
N GLY A 92 5.69 -12.70 4.03
CA GLY A 92 5.85 -11.43 4.74
C GLY A 92 6.99 -10.58 4.18
N SER A 93 6.90 -9.27 4.39
CA SER A 93 8.02 -8.39 4.09
C SER A 93 9.21 -8.67 5.02
N ASP A 94 10.38 -8.16 4.65
CA ASP A 94 11.59 -8.28 5.44
C ASP A 94 11.66 -7.28 6.61
N ALA A 95 10.58 -6.53 6.84
CA ALA A 95 10.46 -5.64 8.00
C ALA A 95 10.59 -6.45 9.31
N PRO A 96 11.47 -6.04 10.24
CA PRO A 96 11.74 -6.81 11.45
C PRO A 96 10.49 -7.13 12.27
N LEU A 97 9.53 -6.22 12.34
CA LEU A 97 8.27 -6.43 13.04
C LEU A 97 7.44 -7.54 12.38
N VAL A 98 7.30 -7.53 11.04
CA VAL A 98 6.58 -8.56 10.30
C VAL A 98 7.21 -9.94 10.55
N GLN A 99 8.54 -10.02 10.47
CA GLN A 99 9.26 -11.28 10.68
C GLN A 99 9.06 -11.83 12.10
N ARG A 100 9.12 -10.99 13.15
CA ARG A 100 8.85 -11.43 14.52
C ARG A 100 7.42 -11.92 14.71
N LEU A 101 6.44 -11.20 14.16
CA LEU A 101 5.03 -11.62 14.26
C LEU A 101 4.79 -12.96 13.56
N LEU A 102 5.30 -13.14 12.35
CA LEU A 102 5.16 -14.39 11.61
C LEU A 102 5.80 -15.58 12.34
N GLN A 103 6.97 -15.38 12.96
CA GLN A 103 7.61 -16.40 13.79
C GLN A 103 6.76 -16.77 15.02
N SER A 104 6.00 -15.82 15.55
CA SER A 104 5.15 -16.02 16.73
C SER A 104 3.82 -16.70 16.43
N VAL A 105 3.30 -16.60 15.21
CA VAL A 105 1.98 -17.10 14.81
C VAL A 105 1.91 -18.63 14.75
N GLY A 106 3.05 -19.31 14.78
CA GLY A 106 3.07 -20.75 15.07
C GLY A 106 3.21 -21.69 13.89
N LYS A 107 3.29 -22.98 14.23
CA LYS A 107 3.72 -24.10 13.37
C LYS A 107 2.70 -24.55 12.34
N SER A 108 1.50 -24.01 12.31
CA SER A 108 0.42 -24.42 11.40
C SER A 108 0.45 -23.75 10.03
N LEU A 109 1.28 -22.71 9.87
CA LEU A 109 1.43 -21.97 8.63
C LEU A 109 2.66 -22.40 7.86
N VAL A 110 2.54 -22.48 6.54
CA VAL A 110 3.69 -22.58 5.63
C VAL A 110 4.19 -21.16 5.38
N LEU A 111 5.19 -20.75 6.15
CA LEU A 111 5.83 -19.47 5.94
C LEU A 111 6.73 -19.57 4.72
N VAL A 112 6.52 -18.68 3.75
CA VAL A 112 7.44 -18.51 2.63
C VAL A 112 8.57 -17.60 3.12
N THR A 113 9.71 -18.22 3.45
CA THR A 113 10.87 -17.55 4.06
C THR A 113 11.81 -16.93 3.05
N ASP A 114 11.68 -17.29 1.77
CA ASP A 114 12.48 -16.69 0.73
C ASP A 114 12.12 -15.22 0.49
N ARG A 115 13.13 -14.47 0.07
CA ARG A 115 12.91 -13.07 -0.34
C ARG A 115 11.98 -13.05 -1.55
N VAL A 116 11.00 -12.16 -1.53
CA VAL A 116 9.99 -12.03 -2.59
C VAL A 116 10.59 -11.92 -3.99
N GLU A 117 11.74 -11.26 -4.10
CA GLU A 117 12.48 -11.09 -5.36
C GLU A 117 13.04 -12.42 -5.92
N ARG A 118 13.10 -13.46 -5.08
CA ARG A 118 13.56 -14.81 -5.48
C ARG A 118 12.41 -15.75 -5.77
N LEU A 119 11.18 -15.41 -5.36
CA LEU A 119 10.01 -16.22 -5.63
C LEU A 119 9.72 -16.18 -7.13
N SER A 120 9.47 -17.34 -7.70
CA SER A 120 8.87 -17.43 -9.02
C SER A 120 7.45 -16.84 -8.99
N ARG A 121 6.94 -16.51 -10.16
CA ARG A 121 5.57 -16.02 -10.30
C ARG A 121 4.57 -17.00 -9.71
N ASP A 122 4.72 -18.30 -10.00
CA ASP A 122 3.80 -19.33 -9.55
C ASP A 122 3.82 -19.50 -8.03
N GLU A 123 5.00 -19.43 -7.40
CA GLU A 123 5.13 -19.46 -5.94
C GLU A 123 4.43 -18.27 -5.28
N LEU A 124 4.56 -17.06 -5.86
CA LEU A 124 3.90 -15.88 -5.33
C LEU A 124 2.37 -15.95 -5.47
N PHE A 125 1.88 -16.42 -6.62
CA PHE A 125 0.44 -16.64 -6.85
C PHE A 125 -0.13 -17.79 -6.00
N ALA A 126 0.70 -18.71 -5.52
CA ALA A 126 0.30 -19.77 -4.61
C ALA A 126 0.24 -19.30 -3.14
N CYS A 127 0.59 -18.06 -2.82
CA CYS A 127 0.47 -17.51 -1.49
C CYS A 127 -0.97 -17.06 -1.22
N ASP A 128 -1.49 -17.42 -0.04
CA ASP A 128 -2.84 -17.06 0.42
C ASP A 128 -2.88 -15.66 1.03
N ALA A 129 -1.79 -15.27 1.71
CA ALA A 129 -1.72 -13.98 2.38
C ALA A 129 -0.34 -13.33 2.26
N GLY A 130 -0.35 -12.00 2.11
CA GLY A 130 0.81 -11.13 2.20
C GLY A 130 0.74 -10.26 3.43
N VAL A 131 1.84 -10.17 4.19
CA VAL A 131 1.94 -9.34 5.40
C VAL A 131 3.01 -8.28 5.20
N THR A 132 2.63 -7.01 5.38
CA THR A 132 3.54 -5.86 5.20
C THR A 132 3.43 -4.88 6.36
N THR A 133 4.33 -3.90 6.42
CA THR A 133 4.08 -2.66 7.17
C THR A 133 3.52 -1.60 6.22
N ALA A 134 2.74 -0.65 6.74
CA ALA A 134 2.44 0.60 6.06
C ALA A 134 3.20 1.72 6.77
N GLN A 135 3.81 2.61 5.99
CA GLN A 135 4.59 3.70 6.54
C GLN A 135 3.70 4.86 6.99
N TRP A 136 2.58 5.07 6.26
CA TRP A 136 1.61 6.10 6.61
C TRP A 136 0.19 5.61 6.38
N GLY A 137 -0.75 6.17 7.14
CA GLY A 137 -2.19 6.12 6.91
C GLY A 137 -2.72 7.51 6.59
N ILE A 138 -3.71 7.64 5.71
CA ILE A 138 -4.36 8.91 5.35
C ILE A 138 -5.78 8.87 5.88
N ALA A 139 -6.10 9.74 6.83
CA ALA A 139 -7.38 9.73 7.53
C ALA A 139 -8.55 10.11 6.62
N ASP A 140 -8.38 11.09 5.74
CA ASP A 140 -9.43 11.55 4.83
C ASP A 140 -10.02 10.46 3.94
N THR A 141 -9.23 9.44 3.60
CA THR A 141 -9.60 8.42 2.61
C THR A 141 -9.50 6.99 3.11
N GLY A 142 -8.98 6.76 4.32
CA GLY A 142 -8.69 5.42 4.82
C GLY A 142 -7.63 4.70 3.98
N THR A 143 -6.64 5.43 3.46
CA THR A 143 -5.63 4.90 2.54
C THR A 143 -4.36 4.55 3.29
N LEU A 144 -3.79 3.38 2.98
CA LEU A 144 -2.45 2.98 3.40
C LEU A 144 -1.41 3.46 2.38
N VAL A 145 -0.25 3.87 2.86
CA VAL A 145 0.90 4.26 2.04
C VAL A 145 2.07 3.33 2.33
N LEU A 146 2.51 2.60 1.32
CA LEU A 146 3.65 1.70 1.38
C LEU A 146 4.79 2.26 0.53
N GLU A 147 5.96 2.40 1.16
CA GLU A 147 7.17 2.95 0.54
C GLU A 147 8.12 1.82 0.12
N SER A 148 8.53 1.78 -1.15
CA SER A 148 9.42 0.74 -1.68
C SER A 148 10.79 0.70 -0.99
N ALA A 149 11.25 1.80 -0.41
CA ALA A 149 12.50 1.85 0.36
C ALA A 149 12.43 1.00 1.63
N ARG A 150 11.22 0.75 2.16
CA ARG A 150 10.99 -0.01 3.40
C ARG A 150 10.38 -1.38 3.15
N GLU A 151 9.44 -1.48 2.22
CA GLU A 151 8.74 -2.72 1.92
C GLU A 151 9.34 -3.51 0.76
N ARG A 152 10.35 -2.96 0.10
CA ARG A 152 11.11 -3.50 -1.03
C ARG A 152 10.25 -4.05 -2.17
N SER A 153 9.23 -4.86 -1.90
CA SER A 153 8.37 -5.45 -2.92
C SER A 153 6.90 -5.12 -2.69
N ARG A 154 6.33 -4.36 -3.63
CA ARG A 154 4.89 -4.09 -3.68
C ARG A 154 4.04 -5.34 -3.98
N LEU A 155 4.67 -6.41 -4.48
CA LEU A 155 3.95 -7.61 -4.88
C LEU A 155 3.26 -8.29 -3.71
N LEU A 156 3.78 -8.13 -2.48
CA LEU A 156 3.18 -8.68 -1.26
C LEU A 156 1.80 -8.10 -0.95
N SER A 157 1.60 -6.84 -1.26
CA SER A 157 0.33 -6.15 -1.05
C SER A 157 -0.61 -6.20 -2.25
N LEU A 158 -0.16 -6.72 -3.39
CA LEU A 158 -0.92 -6.67 -4.65
C LEU A 158 -1.30 -8.05 -5.20
N VAL A 159 -0.55 -9.11 -4.90
CA VAL A 159 -0.75 -10.43 -5.51
C VAL A 159 -1.55 -11.39 -4.63
N PRO A 160 -1.20 -11.62 -3.36
CA PRO A 160 -1.97 -12.54 -2.51
C PRO A 160 -3.41 -12.06 -2.34
N PRO A 161 -4.39 -12.98 -2.27
CA PRO A 161 -5.80 -12.63 -2.11
C PRO A 161 -6.12 -11.95 -0.76
N ILE A 162 -5.25 -12.12 0.23
CA ILE A 162 -5.37 -11.49 1.55
C ILE A 162 -4.14 -10.60 1.76
N HIS A 163 -4.37 -9.34 2.08
CA HIS A 163 -3.31 -8.43 2.51
C HIS A 163 -3.52 -8.00 3.95
N VAL A 164 -2.52 -8.22 4.80
CA VAL A 164 -2.51 -7.75 6.19
C VAL A 164 -1.42 -6.68 6.32
N ALA A 165 -1.80 -5.46 6.67
CA ALA A 165 -0.88 -4.34 6.86
C ALA A 165 -0.78 -3.97 8.34
N LEU A 166 0.45 -3.78 8.83
CA LEU A 166 0.74 -3.24 10.16
C LEU A 166 0.95 -1.73 10.04
N LEU A 167 0.17 -0.94 10.77
CA LEU A 167 0.26 0.52 10.77
C LEU A 167 0.34 1.03 12.22
N SER A 168 1.31 1.88 12.54
CA SER A 168 1.33 2.60 13.83
C SER A 168 0.31 3.75 13.82
N THR A 169 -0.44 3.92 14.91
CA THR A 169 -1.32 5.09 15.10
C THR A 169 -0.60 6.42 14.97
N ARG A 170 0.71 6.45 15.23
CA ARG A 170 1.54 7.66 15.09
C ARG A 170 1.83 8.02 13.64
N CYS A 171 1.65 7.09 12.72
CA CYS A 171 1.90 7.26 11.30
C CYS A 171 0.64 7.63 10.52
N ILE A 172 -0.44 8.02 11.18
CA ILE A 172 -1.64 8.50 10.51
C ILE A 172 -1.49 10.01 10.26
N CYS A 173 -1.73 10.40 9.01
CA CYS A 173 -1.75 11.79 8.52
C CYS A 173 -3.20 12.19 8.24
N ASP A 174 -3.48 13.50 8.32
CA ASP A 174 -4.82 14.01 8.03
C ASP A 174 -5.16 13.83 6.54
N SER A 175 -4.24 14.24 5.66
CA SER A 175 -4.47 14.34 4.22
C SER A 175 -3.38 13.68 3.37
N LEU A 176 -3.68 13.49 2.08
CA LEU A 176 -2.69 13.06 1.09
C LEU A 176 -1.51 14.02 0.99
N SER A 177 -1.76 15.33 1.09
CA SER A 177 -0.69 16.35 1.04
C SER A 177 0.31 16.15 2.17
N ASP A 178 -0.19 15.88 3.38
CA ASP A 178 0.65 15.64 4.56
C ASP A 178 1.45 14.36 4.41
N ALA A 179 0.83 13.31 3.89
CA ALA A 179 1.50 12.05 3.64
C ALA A 179 2.62 12.19 2.60
N LEU A 180 2.36 12.91 1.50
CA LEU A 180 3.38 13.17 0.46
C LEU A 180 4.54 14.00 0.99
N GLY A 181 4.30 14.94 1.91
CA GLY A 181 5.35 15.70 2.57
C GLY A 181 6.28 14.87 3.46
N ARG A 182 5.84 13.68 3.88
CA ARG A 182 6.58 12.75 4.76
C ARG A 182 7.24 11.60 4.02
N VAL A 183 6.81 11.32 2.80
CA VAL A 183 7.36 10.22 1.99
C VAL A 183 8.81 10.49 1.65
N SER A 184 9.63 9.48 1.78
CA SER A 184 11.07 9.58 1.49
C SER A 184 11.34 9.77 -0.01
N VAL A 185 12.24 10.71 -0.35
CA VAL A 185 12.72 10.92 -1.72
C VAL A 185 13.55 9.74 -2.26
N ALA A 186 13.97 8.82 -1.39
CA ALA A 186 14.69 7.60 -1.77
C ALA A 186 13.80 6.50 -2.34
N ASN A 187 12.47 6.72 -2.38
CA ASN A 187 11.55 5.73 -2.91
C ASN A 187 11.59 5.68 -4.43
N HIS A 188 11.68 4.45 -4.97
CA HIS A 188 11.50 4.20 -6.41
C HIS A 188 10.02 4.02 -6.77
N ALA A 189 9.19 3.64 -5.82
CA ALA A 189 7.75 3.51 -5.98
C ALA A 189 7.05 3.73 -4.64
N ILE A 190 5.85 4.29 -4.70
CA ILE A 190 4.93 4.45 -3.58
C ILE A 190 3.64 3.74 -3.98
N THR A 191 3.11 2.92 -3.09
CA THR A 191 1.86 2.21 -3.30
C THR A 191 0.81 2.77 -2.36
N PHE A 192 -0.30 3.25 -2.91
CA PHE A 192 -1.48 3.68 -2.17
C PHE A 192 -2.53 2.58 -2.23
N ILE A 193 -3.04 2.15 -1.07
CA ILE A 193 -4.04 1.08 -0.96
C ILE A 193 -5.26 1.64 -0.23
N THR A 194 -6.35 1.78 -0.97
CA THR A 194 -7.63 2.30 -0.47
C THR A 194 -8.66 1.17 -0.49
N GLY A 195 -8.50 0.21 0.44
CA GLY A 195 -9.36 -0.96 0.55
C GLY A 195 -9.03 -2.10 -0.41
N PRO A 196 -9.90 -3.14 -0.48
CA PRO A 196 -9.78 -4.29 -1.36
C PRO A 196 -9.78 -3.91 -2.83
N SER A 197 -9.16 -4.76 -3.67
CA SER A 197 -9.17 -4.57 -5.12
C SER A 197 -10.61 -4.63 -5.67
N ARG A 198 -10.97 -3.63 -6.45
CA ARG A 198 -12.30 -3.53 -7.09
C ARG A 198 -12.12 -3.26 -8.56
N THR A 199 -12.80 -4.05 -9.38
CA THR A 199 -12.89 -3.83 -10.82
C THR A 199 -14.33 -3.49 -11.17
N SER A 200 -14.56 -2.38 -11.85
CA SER A 200 -15.86 -2.04 -12.43
C SER A 200 -15.82 -2.38 -13.91
N ASP A 201 -16.69 -3.27 -14.35
CA ASP A 201 -16.87 -3.56 -15.74
C ASP A 201 -17.85 -2.54 -16.36
N ILE A 202 -17.89 -2.50 -17.72
CA ILE A 202 -18.75 -1.63 -18.54
C ILE A 202 -20.23 -1.80 -18.16
N GLU A 203 -20.61 -2.96 -17.63
CA GLU A 203 -21.98 -3.27 -17.16
C GLU A 203 -22.32 -2.76 -15.74
N LEU A 204 -21.49 -1.89 -15.13
CA LEU A 204 -21.66 -1.35 -13.79
C LEU A 204 -21.65 -2.41 -12.66
N THR A 205 -21.21 -3.63 -12.95
CA THR A 205 -21.07 -4.68 -11.94
C THR A 205 -19.72 -4.56 -11.23
N LEU A 206 -19.75 -4.30 -9.94
CA LEU A 206 -18.54 -4.24 -9.11
C LEU A 206 -18.06 -5.65 -8.77
N VAL A 207 -16.90 -6.04 -9.29
CA VAL A 207 -16.27 -7.32 -8.95
C VAL A 207 -15.09 -7.07 -8.03
N VAL A 208 -15.06 -7.77 -6.89
CA VAL A 208 -14.00 -7.65 -5.88
C VAL A 208 -12.92 -8.69 -6.16
N GLY A 209 -11.65 -8.27 -6.14
CA GLY A 209 -10.50 -9.18 -6.09
C GLY A 209 -10.12 -9.86 -7.40
N VAL A 210 -10.42 -9.29 -8.56
CA VAL A 210 -10.01 -9.87 -9.86
C VAL A 210 -8.50 -9.73 -10.09
N HIS A 211 -7.93 -8.58 -9.71
CA HIS A 211 -6.53 -8.23 -10.00
C HIS A 211 -5.73 -7.79 -8.78
N GLY A 212 -6.14 -8.20 -7.56
CA GLY A 212 -5.47 -7.84 -6.33
C GLY A 212 -6.16 -8.43 -5.10
N PRO A 213 -5.78 -8.03 -3.89
CA PRO A 213 -6.34 -8.58 -2.67
C PRO A 213 -7.87 -8.45 -2.60
N GLN A 214 -8.52 -9.56 -2.29
CA GLN A 214 -9.97 -9.62 -2.05
C GLN A 214 -10.31 -9.04 -0.68
N THR A 215 -9.38 -9.19 0.28
CA THR A 215 -9.51 -8.65 1.63
C THR A 215 -8.26 -7.89 2.03
N VAL A 216 -8.47 -6.76 2.71
CA VAL A 216 -7.42 -5.94 3.31
C VAL A 216 -7.74 -5.82 4.80
N HIS A 217 -6.78 -6.27 5.63
CA HIS A 217 -6.83 -6.11 7.08
C HIS A 217 -5.74 -5.15 7.53
N VAL A 218 -6.07 -4.25 8.42
CA VAL A 218 -5.11 -3.34 9.05
C VAL A 218 -5.02 -3.68 10.54
N LEU A 219 -3.83 -4.06 10.99
CA LEU A 219 -3.50 -4.12 12.40
C LEU A 219 -2.96 -2.75 12.81
N LEU A 220 -3.80 -1.99 13.49
CA LEU A 220 -3.49 -0.65 13.94
C LEU A 220 -2.79 -0.73 15.29
N MET A 221 -1.47 -0.49 15.28
CA MET A 221 -0.61 -0.63 16.43
C MET A 221 -0.70 0.61 17.31
N GLU A 222 -1.29 0.47 18.50
CA GLU A 222 -1.14 1.44 19.58
C GLU A 222 0.18 1.16 20.32
N GLU A 223 0.96 2.19 20.53
CA GLU A 223 2.12 2.07 21.39
C GLU A 223 1.66 2.13 22.85
N ALA A 224 2.27 1.27 23.65
CA ALA A 224 2.08 1.25 25.10
C ALA A 224 2.64 2.50 25.77
#